data_63cd5417015b89c62a82b7524c1189f8
#
_entry.id   63cd5417015b89c62a82b7524c1189f8
#
_cell.length_a   1.000
_cell.length_b   1.000
_cell.length_c   1.000
_cell.angle_alpha   90.00
_cell.angle_beta   90.00
_cell.angle_gamma   90.00
#
_symmetry.space_group_name_H-M   'P 1'
#
loop_
_entity.id
_entity.type
_entity.pdbx_description
1 polymer ?
#
loop_
_entity_poly.entity_id
_entity_poly.type
_entity_poly.pdbx_seq_one_letter_code
_entity_poly.pdbx_strand_id
1 'polypeptide(L)' 'MKTPSQELLELQRHLPIKDILLTTLEQYRGRRASNVMAAADLGVSTQTLANWCREYEIDIHSYRLVRS' A
#
# COMPACT_ATOMS: atom_id res chain seq x y z
N MET A 1 4.11 26.03 5.65
CA MET A 1 3.49 24.80 6.20
C MET A 1 2.73 24.09 5.09
N LYS A 2 2.97 22.80 4.93
CA LYS A 2 2.33 22.03 3.86
C LYS A 2 0.92 21.63 4.26
N THR A 3 0.02 21.65 3.29
CA THR A 3 -1.33 21.14 3.52
C THR A 3 -1.30 19.60 3.53
N PRO A 4 -2.30 18.95 4.15
CA PRO A 4 -2.39 17.47 4.10
C PRO A 4 -2.40 16.92 2.67
N SER A 5 -3.01 17.65 1.73
CA SER A 5 -3.02 17.23 0.32
C SER A 5 -1.63 17.27 -0.29
N GLN A 6 -0.83 18.26 0.07
CA GLN A 6 0.55 18.37 -0.42
C GLN A 6 1.42 17.25 0.16
N GLU A 7 1.22 16.92 1.43
CA GLU A 7 1.94 15.83 2.06
C GLU A 7 1.62 14.50 1.37
N LEU A 8 0.36 14.28 1.06
CA LEU A 8 -0.05 13.07 0.36
C LEU A 8 0.56 13.00 -1.03
N LEU A 9 0.59 14.11 -1.76
CA LEU A 9 1.20 14.18 -3.07
C LEU A 9 2.70 13.91 -3.02
N GLU A 10 3.39 14.40 -1.99
CA GLU A 10 4.80 14.14 -1.80
C GLU A 10 5.07 12.66 -1.52
N LEU A 11 4.24 12.04 -0.69
CA LEU A 11 4.34 10.62 -0.43
C LEU A 11 4.16 9.81 -1.71
N GLN A 12 3.25 10.23 -2.59
CA GLN A 12 3.04 9.58 -3.86
C GLN A 12 4.22 9.77 -4.81
N ARG A 13 4.90 10.91 -4.74
CA ARG A 13 6.09 11.17 -5.55
C ARG A 13 7.30 10.36 -5.10
N HIS A 14 7.37 10.09 -3.80
CA HIS A 14 8.45 9.30 -3.20
C HIS A 14 7.98 7.87 -2.99
N LEU A 15 7.58 7.24 -4.09
CA LEU A 15 7.11 5.85 -4.07
C LEU A 15 8.24 4.94 -3.60
N PRO A 16 7.90 3.95 -2.76
CA PRO A 16 8.89 2.94 -2.40
C PRO A 16 9.27 2.12 -3.62
N ILE A 17 10.39 1.44 -3.52
CA ILE A 17 10.78 0.49 -4.56
C ILE A 17 9.70 -0.59 -4.64
N LYS A 18 9.32 -0.96 -5.85
CA LYS A 18 8.28 -1.95 -6.09
C LYS A 18 8.52 -3.24 -5.31
N ASP A 19 9.78 -3.66 -5.21
CA ASP A 19 10.14 -4.89 -4.49
C ASP A 19 9.79 -4.80 -3.01
N ILE A 20 10.02 -3.65 -2.37
CA ILE A 20 9.68 -3.43 -0.97
C ILE A 20 8.17 -3.54 -0.79
N LEU A 21 7.42 -2.91 -1.68
CA LEU A 21 5.96 -2.94 -1.64
C LEU A 21 5.43 -4.35 -1.82
N LEU A 22 5.94 -5.08 -2.80
CA LEU A 22 5.54 -6.46 -3.05
C LEU A 22 5.91 -7.38 -1.88
N THR A 23 7.10 -7.22 -1.30
CA THR A 23 7.52 -8.01 -0.15
C THR A 23 6.59 -7.78 1.04
N THR A 24 6.23 -6.52 1.30
CA THR A 24 5.32 -6.19 2.39
C THR A 24 3.95 -6.80 2.17
N LEU A 25 3.42 -6.70 0.96
CA LEU A 25 2.12 -7.28 0.63
C LEU A 25 2.15 -8.81 0.74
N GLU A 26 3.22 -9.45 0.28
CA GLU A 26 3.36 -10.91 0.40
C GLU A 26 3.40 -11.38 1.84
N GLN A 27 4.03 -10.58 2.72
CA GLN A 27 4.10 -10.90 4.14
C GLN A 27 2.72 -11.04 4.76
N TYR A 28 1.76 -10.28 4.27
CA TYR A 28 0.40 -10.27 4.80
C TYR A 28 -0.61 -10.93 3.86
N ARG A 29 -0.13 -11.66 2.85
CA ARG A 29 -1.00 -12.37 1.92
C ARG A 29 -1.90 -13.36 2.66
N GLY A 30 -3.16 -13.38 2.28
CA GLY A 30 -4.15 -14.29 2.86
C GLY A 30 -4.77 -13.78 4.15
N ARG A 31 -4.41 -12.58 4.60
CA ARG A 31 -4.99 -11.97 5.79
C ARG A 31 -6.21 -11.13 5.41
N ARG A 32 -7.22 -11.09 6.29
CA ARG A 32 -8.44 -10.33 6.04
C ARG A 32 -8.18 -8.86 5.79
N ALA A 33 -7.29 -8.29 6.56
CA ALA A 33 -6.96 -6.87 6.48
C ALA A 33 -5.53 -6.67 6.00
N SER A 34 -5.13 -7.41 4.95
CA SER A 34 -3.77 -7.36 4.44
C SER A 34 -3.37 -5.94 4.02
N ASN A 35 -4.30 -5.19 3.43
CA ASN A 35 -4.03 -3.81 3.04
C ASN A 35 -3.79 -2.91 4.24
N VAL A 36 -4.58 -3.08 5.31
CA VAL A 36 -4.41 -2.30 6.54
C VAL A 36 -3.08 -2.64 7.20
N MET A 37 -2.77 -3.94 7.30
CA MET A 37 -1.53 -4.40 7.93
C MET A 37 -0.30 -3.96 7.15
N ALA A 38 -0.33 -4.06 5.84
CA ALA A 38 0.77 -3.62 4.99
C ALA A 38 0.96 -2.11 5.08
N ALA A 39 -0.12 -1.34 5.07
CA ALA A 39 -0.05 0.11 5.21
C ALA A 39 0.56 0.51 6.55
N ALA A 40 0.15 -0.16 7.62
CA ALA A 40 0.70 0.10 8.96
C ALA A 40 2.20 -0.22 9.02
N ASP A 41 2.60 -1.32 8.39
CA ASP A 41 4.01 -1.71 8.34
C ASP A 41 4.85 -0.68 7.59
N LEU A 42 4.30 -0.11 6.53
CA LEU A 42 4.96 0.92 5.74
C LEU A 42 4.82 2.32 6.34
N GLY A 43 4.02 2.46 7.39
CA GLY A 43 3.83 3.75 8.05
C GLY A 43 2.97 4.73 7.26
N VAL A 44 2.04 4.23 6.46
CA VAL A 44 1.16 5.06 5.62
C VAL A 44 -0.29 4.66 5.81
N SER A 45 -1.20 5.48 5.27
CA SER A 45 -2.62 5.14 5.28
C SER A 45 -2.93 4.10 4.19
N THR A 46 -4.07 3.42 4.34
CA THR A 46 -4.52 2.46 3.33
C THR A 46 -4.77 3.13 2.00
N GLN A 47 -5.21 4.38 2.01
CA GLN A 47 -5.42 5.14 0.79
C GLN A 47 -4.11 5.37 0.04
N THR A 48 -3.05 5.74 0.76
CA THR A 48 -1.72 5.92 0.17
C THR A 48 -1.21 4.61 -0.41
N LEU A 49 -1.37 3.51 0.34
CA LEU A 49 -0.99 2.18 -0.14
C LEU A 49 -1.74 1.82 -1.43
N ALA A 50 -3.04 2.06 -1.46
CA ALA A 50 -3.84 1.79 -2.65
C ALA A 50 -3.37 2.61 -3.85
N ASN A 51 -3.02 3.87 -3.63
CA ASN A 51 -2.48 4.73 -4.69
C ASN A 51 -1.16 4.20 -5.23
N TRP A 52 -0.27 3.75 -4.35
CA TRP A 52 1.00 3.17 -4.75
C TRP A 52 0.79 1.89 -5.56
N CYS A 53 -0.13 1.03 -5.12
CA CYS A 53 -0.44 -0.19 -5.85
C CYS A 53 -0.96 0.12 -7.25
N ARG A 54 -1.79 1.16 -7.37
CA ARG A 54 -2.30 1.59 -8.67
C ARG A 54 -1.16 2.05 -9.57
N GLU A 55 -0.22 2.82 -9.03
CA GLU A 55 0.93 3.32 -9.80
C GLU A 55 1.80 2.18 -10.33
N TYR A 56 1.97 1.13 -9.54
CA TYR A 56 2.76 -0.03 -9.93
C TYR A 56 1.94 -1.11 -10.62
N GLU A 57 0.66 -0.85 -10.85
CA GLU A 57 -0.26 -1.82 -11.46
C GLU A 57 -0.33 -3.12 -10.67
N ILE A 58 -0.32 -3.01 -9.34
CA ILE A 58 -0.42 -4.14 -8.42
C ILE A 58 -1.88 -4.28 -7.99
N ASP A 59 -2.44 -5.49 -8.15
CA ASP A 59 -3.79 -5.78 -7.67
C ASP A 59 -3.74 -6.09 -6.19
N ILE A 60 -4.01 -5.07 -5.37
CA ILE A 60 -3.99 -5.22 -3.91
C ILE A 60 -5.02 -6.23 -3.42
N HIS A 61 -6.12 -6.41 -4.16
CA HIS A 61 -7.17 -7.35 -3.76
C HIS A 61 -6.72 -8.81 -3.86
N SER A 62 -5.72 -9.10 -4.69
CA SER A 62 -5.20 -10.45 -4.83
C SER A 62 -4.47 -10.92 -3.57
N TYR A 63 -4.09 -9.99 -2.70
CA TYR A 63 -3.38 -10.30 -1.45
C TYR A 63 -4.32 -10.48 -0.26
N ARG A 64 -5.59 -10.15 -0.43
CA ARG A 64 -6.56 -10.30 0.64
C ARG A 64 -7.01 -11.75 0.73
N LEU A 65 -7.58 -12.13 1.90
CA LEU A 65 -8.14 -13.46 2.07
C LEU A 65 -9.28 -13.66 1.08
N VAL A 66 -9.12 -14.63 0.19
CA VAL A 66 -10.12 -14.96 -0.81
C VAL A 66 -10.89 -16.18 -0.33
N ARG A 67 -12.20 -16.06 -0.30
CA ARG A 67 -13.06 -17.20 -0.05
C ARG A 67 -13.21 -17.98 -1.35
N SER A 68 -12.80 -19.18 -1.32
CA SER A 68 -13.04 -20.10 -2.43
C SER A 68 -14.44 -20.66 -2.35
#